data_2264662d5b7444f81715817ee0180e48
#
_entry.id   2264662d5b7444f81715817ee0180e48
#
_cell.length_a   1.000
_cell.length_b   1.000
_cell.length_c   1.000
_cell.angle_alpha   90.00
_cell.angle_beta   90.00
_cell.angle_gamma   90.00
#
_symmetry.space_group_name_H-M   'P 1'
#
loop_
_entity.id
_entity.type
_entity.pdbx_description
1 polymer ?
#
loop_
_entity_poly.entity_id
_entity_poly.type
_entity_poly.pdbx_seq_one_letter_code
_entity_poly.pdbx_strand_id
1 'polypeptide(L)'
;MRSITVVGASLAGLSTVRALRAEGYDGEIVIVGEERHTPYDRPPLSKDFLKGDIDADGLALGDADEYEALDVQWLLGERAVRLDPVARTVTLTGGRHVRTDGVVVATGASPRTLPGADGLAGVHTLRTLDDALALRAELLDGLPRVVVIGAGFIGAEVASTAHRLGLHVTVVEALPVPLERQLGGEMGMVVSSLHSDHGVELLCGTGVAELLGESRVTGVRLADGRVLPADVVVAGVGVRPNTDWLAGSGVQVDDGVVCDSGCSTGVPGVVAVGDVARCPHPFTGRHARIEHWSNATEQAKTAARTLLTGVPAPAPLTPPYFWSDQYQVRIQVAGHVAPGAEPEIVEGDVDSRTFTAVYRHEGTPVAVLSLNQPKFFNRLRRTLIPAAAAVV
;
A
#
# COMPACT_ATOMS: atom_id res chain seq x y z
N MET A 1 -13.01 -14.37 -25.11
CA MET A 1 -12.00 -13.30 -24.95
C MET A 1 -10.69 -13.87 -25.48
N ARG A 2 -10.01 -13.18 -26.43
CA ARG A 2 -8.77 -13.68 -27.07
C ARG A 2 -7.52 -13.02 -26.49
N SER A 3 -7.66 -11.80 -26.02
CA SER A 3 -6.56 -11.03 -25.44
C SER A 3 -6.99 -10.28 -24.19
N ILE A 4 -6.11 -10.21 -23.20
CA ILE A 4 -6.29 -9.45 -21.96
C ILE A 4 -5.08 -8.55 -21.75
N THR A 5 -5.32 -7.28 -21.44
CA THR A 5 -4.26 -6.35 -21.05
C THR A 5 -4.35 -6.06 -19.56
N VAL A 6 -3.26 -6.33 -18.83
CA VAL A 6 -3.10 -6.00 -17.42
C VAL A 6 -2.28 -4.71 -17.33
N VAL A 7 -2.89 -3.64 -16.83
CA VAL A 7 -2.22 -2.35 -16.67
C VAL A 7 -1.76 -2.19 -15.23
N GLY A 8 -0.45 -2.35 -15.01
CA GLY A 8 0.23 -2.37 -13.74
C GLY A 8 1.01 -3.67 -13.53
N ALA A 9 2.36 -3.58 -13.64
CA ALA A 9 3.29 -4.72 -13.55
C ALA A 9 3.86 -4.88 -12.13
N SER A 10 3.00 -4.90 -11.10
CA SER A 10 3.38 -5.14 -9.72
C SER A 10 2.58 -6.33 -9.14
N LEU A 11 2.54 -6.49 -7.82
CA LEU A 11 1.90 -7.62 -7.13
C LEU A 11 0.48 -7.94 -7.63
N ALA A 12 -0.40 -6.92 -7.72
CA ALA A 12 -1.79 -7.12 -8.14
C ALA A 12 -1.89 -7.61 -9.60
N GLY A 13 -1.09 -7.01 -10.50
CA GLY A 13 -1.05 -7.41 -11.91
C GLY A 13 -0.51 -8.82 -12.09
N LEU A 14 0.66 -9.14 -11.51
CA LEU A 14 1.24 -10.48 -11.55
C LEU A 14 0.31 -11.53 -10.95
N SER A 15 -0.30 -11.24 -9.79
CA SER A 15 -1.27 -12.16 -9.16
C SER A 15 -2.49 -12.40 -10.04
N THR A 16 -2.92 -11.38 -10.81
CA THR A 16 -4.05 -11.54 -11.74
C THR A 16 -3.66 -12.41 -12.93
N VAL A 17 -2.46 -12.26 -13.49
CA VAL A 17 -1.97 -13.14 -14.54
C VAL A 17 -1.90 -14.58 -14.06
N ARG A 18 -1.31 -14.82 -12.89
CA ARG A 18 -1.28 -16.17 -12.26
C ARG A 18 -2.68 -16.74 -12.09
N ALA A 19 -3.64 -15.92 -11.65
CA ALA A 19 -5.02 -16.33 -11.49
C ALA A 19 -5.70 -16.64 -12.83
N LEU A 20 -5.49 -15.84 -13.87
CA LEU A 20 -6.01 -16.10 -15.21
C LEU A 20 -5.50 -17.43 -15.77
N ARG A 21 -4.20 -17.71 -15.66
CA ARG A 21 -3.61 -18.99 -16.09
C ARG A 21 -4.13 -20.15 -15.26
N ALA A 22 -4.28 -19.99 -13.94
CA ALA A 22 -4.84 -21.02 -13.06
C ALA A 22 -6.33 -21.34 -13.35
N GLU A 23 -7.11 -20.36 -13.83
CA GLU A 23 -8.50 -20.56 -14.30
C GLU A 23 -8.56 -21.11 -15.74
N GLY A 24 -7.42 -21.45 -16.35
CA GLY A 24 -7.34 -22.08 -17.67
C GLY A 24 -7.40 -21.12 -18.86
N TYR A 25 -7.18 -19.82 -18.65
CA TYR A 25 -7.10 -18.88 -19.76
C TYR A 25 -5.81 -19.09 -20.57
N ASP A 26 -5.95 -19.46 -21.84
CA ASP A 26 -4.88 -19.76 -22.80
C ASP A 26 -4.66 -18.64 -23.86
N GLY A 27 -5.44 -17.55 -23.77
CA GLY A 27 -5.33 -16.42 -24.70
C GLY A 27 -4.10 -15.54 -24.41
N GLU A 28 -3.89 -14.55 -25.28
CA GLU A 28 -2.81 -13.58 -25.17
C GLU A 28 -2.97 -12.71 -23.90
N ILE A 29 -1.88 -12.55 -23.15
CA ILE A 29 -1.80 -11.62 -22.03
C ILE A 29 -0.68 -10.62 -22.30
N VAL A 30 -1.01 -9.31 -22.19
CA VAL A 30 -0.06 -8.23 -22.26
C VAL A 30 -0.03 -7.54 -20.89
N ILE A 31 1.14 -7.43 -20.27
CA ILE A 31 1.33 -6.61 -19.06
C ILE A 31 1.99 -5.29 -19.43
N VAL A 32 1.40 -4.19 -19.00
CA VAL A 32 1.94 -2.83 -19.14
C VAL A 32 2.41 -2.33 -17.78
N GLY A 33 3.67 -1.95 -17.66
CA GLY A 33 4.27 -1.41 -16.43
C GLY A 33 5.02 -0.12 -16.69
N GLU A 34 4.79 0.91 -15.86
CA GLU A 34 5.52 2.19 -15.95
C GLU A 34 6.97 2.03 -15.49
N GLU A 35 7.23 1.21 -14.49
CA GLU A 35 8.57 0.87 -14.02
C GLU A 35 9.26 -0.09 -15.01
N ARG A 36 10.59 -0.01 -15.09
CA ARG A 36 11.42 -0.88 -15.96
C ARG A 36 11.74 -2.23 -15.34
N HIS A 37 11.40 -2.39 -14.06
CA HIS A 37 11.67 -3.59 -13.28
C HIS A 37 10.60 -4.66 -13.49
N THR A 38 11.00 -5.92 -13.47
CA THR A 38 10.08 -7.05 -13.31
C THR A 38 9.35 -6.95 -11.95
N PRO A 39 8.19 -7.59 -11.76
CA PRO A 39 7.45 -7.50 -10.51
C PRO A 39 8.30 -7.87 -9.29
N TYR A 40 8.29 -6.99 -8.29
CA TYR A 40 9.04 -7.12 -7.05
C TYR A 40 8.17 -6.82 -5.83
N ASP A 41 8.59 -7.30 -4.66
CA ASP A 41 7.90 -7.11 -3.39
C ASP A 41 8.22 -5.74 -2.79
N ARG A 42 7.18 -4.92 -2.49
CA ARG A 42 7.36 -3.55 -1.98
C ARG A 42 7.54 -3.46 -0.46
N PRO A 43 6.93 -4.32 0.38
CA PRO A 43 7.06 -4.22 1.82
C PRO A 43 8.51 -4.19 2.34
N PRO A 44 9.51 -4.84 1.73
CA PRO A 44 10.89 -4.74 2.17
C PRO A 44 11.55 -3.40 1.88
N LEU A 45 11.01 -2.56 0.97
CA LEU A 45 11.62 -1.30 0.54
C LEU A 45 11.85 -0.31 1.68
N SER A 46 10.97 -0.29 2.70
CA SER A 46 11.11 0.57 3.89
C SER A 46 11.95 -0.07 5.03
N LYS A 47 12.33 -1.34 4.88
CA LYS A 47 12.92 -2.19 5.91
C LYS A 47 14.27 -2.76 5.47
N ASP A 48 14.32 -4.07 5.21
CA ASP A 48 15.56 -4.80 4.96
C ASP A 48 16.29 -4.35 3.69
N PHE A 49 15.54 -3.92 2.66
CA PHE A 49 16.14 -3.35 1.47
C PHE A 49 16.76 -1.96 1.76
N LEU A 50 16.03 -1.07 2.42
CA LEU A 50 16.52 0.27 2.76
C LEU A 50 17.74 0.20 3.68
N LYS A 51 17.75 -0.76 4.60
CA LYS A 51 18.88 -1.02 5.50
C LYS A 51 20.10 -1.62 4.79
N GLY A 52 19.87 -2.36 3.68
CA GLY A 52 20.92 -3.02 2.92
C GLY A 52 21.13 -4.48 3.26
N ASP A 53 20.23 -5.12 3.97
CA ASP A 53 20.29 -6.55 4.31
C ASP A 53 19.91 -7.43 3.12
N ILE A 54 19.11 -6.92 2.17
CA ILE A 54 18.78 -7.57 0.91
C ILE A 54 19.08 -6.64 -0.27
N ASP A 55 19.37 -7.22 -1.42
CA ASP A 55 19.54 -6.53 -2.70
C ASP A 55 18.25 -6.52 -3.53
N ALA A 56 18.31 -5.98 -4.75
CA ALA A 56 17.16 -5.89 -5.65
C ALA A 56 16.69 -7.27 -6.12
N ASP A 57 17.60 -8.23 -6.28
CA ASP A 57 17.26 -9.60 -6.72
C ASP A 57 16.47 -10.33 -5.64
N GLY A 58 16.78 -10.06 -4.36
CA GLY A 58 16.04 -10.60 -3.22
C GLY A 58 14.60 -10.09 -3.09
N LEU A 59 14.20 -9.09 -3.88
CA LEU A 59 12.82 -8.56 -3.92
C LEU A 59 11.94 -9.26 -4.95
N ALA A 60 12.48 -10.07 -5.86
CA ALA A 60 11.73 -10.64 -6.98
C ALA A 60 10.50 -11.41 -6.51
N LEU A 61 9.35 -11.18 -7.13
CA LEU A 61 8.09 -11.90 -6.85
C LEU A 61 7.97 -13.23 -7.59
N GLY A 62 8.85 -13.50 -8.52
CA GLY A 62 8.96 -14.73 -9.28
C GLY A 62 10.33 -14.84 -9.95
N ASP A 63 10.70 -16.03 -10.37
CA ASP A 63 11.92 -16.26 -11.13
C ASP A 63 11.70 -16.23 -12.65
N ALA A 64 12.79 -16.32 -13.42
CA ALA A 64 12.73 -16.25 -14.89
C ALA A 64 11.93 -17.39 -15.49
N ASP A 65 12.04 -18.60 -14.96
CA ASP A 65 11.36 -19.80 -15.46
C ASP A 65 9.84 -19.67 -15.24
N GLU A 66 9.43 -19.13 -14.09
CA GLU A 66 8.03 -18.83 -13.82
C GLU A 66 7.48 -17.77 -14.79
N TYR A 67 8.23 -16.67 -15.01
CA TYR A 67 7.79 -15.62 -15.91
C TYR A 67 7.69 -16.09 -17.37
N GLU A 68 8.59 -16.97 -17.81
CA GLU A 68 8.51 -17.63 -19.11
C GLU A 68 7.27 -18.55 -19.20
N ALA A 69 7.01 -19.36 -18.17
CA ALA A 69 5.87 -20.26 -18.12
C ALA A 69 4.50 -19.55 -18.12
N LEU A 70 4.44 -18.29 -17.67
CA LEU A 70 3.22 -17.48 -17.73
C LEU A 70 2.84 -17.08 -19.16
N ASP A 71 3.75 -17.18 -20.12
CA ASP A 71 3.53 -16.83 -21.54
C ASP A 71 2.86 -15.46 -21.70
N VAL A 72 3.57 -14.40 -21.25
CA VAL A 72 3.08 -13.03 -21.19
C VAL A 72 3.97 -12.08 -21.98
N GLN A 73 3.39 -11.18 -22.74
CA GLN A 73 4.11 -10.07 -23.32
C GLN A 73 4.30 -8.95 -22.26
N TRP A 74 5.55 -8.71 -21.87
CA TRP A 74 5.92 -7.65 -20.92
C TRP A 74 6.23 -6.35 -21.68
N LEU A 75 5.52 -5.26 -21.34
CA LEU A 75 5.77 -3.91 -21.80
C LEU A 75 6.17 -3.05 -20.60
N LEU A 76 7.40 -3.24 -20.13
CA LEU A 76 7.96 -2.52 -18.97
C LEU A 76 8.59 -1.20 -19.41
N GLY A 77 8.54 -0.16 -18.57
CA GLY A 77 8.92 1.20 -18.89
C GLY A 77 7.88 1.93 -19.77
N GLU A 78 6.69 1.37 -19.90
CA GLU A 78 5.59 1.90 -20.71
C GLU A 78 4.40 2.29 -19.81
N ARG A 79 3.94 3.54 -19.94
CA ARG A 79 2.81 4.04 -19.16
C ARG A 79 1.54 4.05 -19.99
N ALA A 80 0.45 3.50 -19.45
CA ALA A 80 -0.89 3.66 -20.01
C ALA A 80 -1.40 5.09 -19.77
N VAL A 81 -1.91 5.73 -20.82
CA VAL A 81 -2.40 7.12 -20.79
C VAL A 81 -3.87 7.25 -21.14
N ARG A 82 -4.48 6.23 -21.72
CA ARG A 82 -5.91 6.21 -22.06
C ARG A 82 -6.44 4.80 -22.22
N LEU A 83 -7.65 4.57 -21.73
CA LEU A 83 -8.48 3.41 -22.02
C LEU A 83 -9.65 3.83 -22.94
N ASP A 84 -9.83 3.10 -24.04
CA ASP A 84 -11.04 3.20 -24.89
C ASP A 84 -11.70 1.82 -24.95
N PRO A 85 -12.73 1.56 -24.13
CA PRO A 85 -13.39 0.25 -24.10
C PRO A 85 -14.20 -0.04 -25.35
N VAL A 86 -14.68 0.99 -26.05
CA VAL A 86 -15.46 0.83 -27.30
C VAL A 86 -14.55 0.40 -28.45
N ALA A 87 -13.40 1.08 -28.60
CA ALA A 87 -12.37 0.70 -29.56
C ALA A 87 -11.56 -0.52 -29.13
N ARG A 88 -11.73 -0.99 -27.87
CA ARG A 88 -10.99 -2.09 -27.24
C ARG A 88 -9.48 -1.85 -27.30
N THR A 89 -9.05 -0.68 -26.84
CA THR A 89 -7.65 -0.29 -26.88
C THR A 89 -7.19 0.36 -25.57
N VAL A 90 -5.95 0.05 -25.20
CA VAL A 90 -5.16 0.79 -24.22
C VAL A 90 -4.08 1.57 -24.98
N THR A 91 -4.04 2.88 -24.78
CA THR A 91 -3.01 3.75 -25.40
C THR A 91 -1.89 3.96 -24.39
N LEU A 92 -0.65 3.78 -24.85
CA LEU A 92 0.56 3.97 -24.05
C LEU A 92 1.22 5.32 -24.39
N THR A 93 2.14 5.75 -23.54
CA THR A 93 3.03 6.88 -23.80
C THR A 93 3.70 6.70 -25.17
N GLY A 94 3.83 7.77 -25.96
CA GLY A 94 4.35 7.68 -27.32
C GLY A 94 3.33 7.27 -28.38
N GLY A 95 2.06 7.04 -28.00
CA GLY A 95 0.95 6.81 -28.94
C GLY A 95 0.79 5.35 -29.41
N ARG A 96 1.54 4.39 -28.84
CA ARG A 96 1.33 2.96 -29.10
C ARG A 96 -0.04 2.53 -28.60
N HIS A 97 -0.75 1.74 -29.39
CA HIS A 97 -2.03 1.16 -29.03
C HIS A 97 -1.91 -0.35 -28.81
N VAL A 98 -2.41 -0.84 -27.67
CA VAL A 98 -2.55 -2.25 -27.38
C VAL A 98 -4.02 -2.63 -27.55
N ARG A 99 -4.34 -3.52 -28.49
CA ARG A 99 -5.69 -4.07 -28.68
C ARG A 99 -5.96 -5.11 -27.63
N THR A 100 -7.18 -5.13 -27.08
CA THR A 100 -7.52 -6.02 -25.98
C THR A 100 -9.03 -6.27 -25.90
N ASP A 101 -9.42 -7.50 -25.60
CA ASP A 101 -10.82 -7.86 -25.34
C ASP A 101 -11.19 -7.66 -23.87
N GLY A 102 -10.20 -7.69 -22.97
CA GLY A 102 -10.40 -7.51 -21.54
C GLY A 102 -9.28 -6.67 -20.92
N VAL A 103 -9.59 -5.87 -19.92
CA VAL A 103 -8.65 -4.99 -19.23
C VAL A 103 -8.69 -5.22 -17.72
N VAL A 104 -7.51 -5.40 -17.13
CA VAL A 104 -7.32 -5.39 -15.68
C VAL A 104 -6.63 -4.09 -15.29
N VAL A 105 -7.32 -3.26 -14.53
CA VAL A 105 -6.77 -2.02 -13.95
C VAL A 105 -6.06 -2.39 -12.65
N ALA A 106 -4.72 -2.46 -12.67
CA ALA A 106 -3.86 -2.82 -11.55
C ALA A 106 -2.80 -1.74 -11.26
N THR A 107 -3.12 -0.47 -11.61
CA THR A 107 -2.19 0.67 -11.59
C THR A 107 -1.80 1.14 -10.18
N GLY A 108 -2.44 0.62 -9.14
CA GLY A 108 -2.10 0.93 -7.75
C GLY A 108 -2.31 2.40 -7.40
N ALA A 109 -1.41 2.92 -6.55
CA ALA A 109 -1.43 4.29 -6.07
C ALA A 109 -0.02 4.87 -6.01
N SER A 110 0.09 6.18 -6.15
CA SER A 110 1.33 6.96 -6.04
C SER A 110 1.36 7.79 -4.76
N PRO A 111 2.53 8.02 -4.15
CA PRO A 111 2.67 8.88 -2.99
C PRO A 111 2.17 10.30 -3.28
N ARG A 112 1.61 10.94 -2.27
CA ARG A 112 1.39 12.38 -2.29
C ARG A 112 2.71 13.10 -2.05
N THR A 113 2.97 14.14 -2.82
CA THR A 113 4.13 15.01 -2.64
C THR A 113 3.79 16.18 -1.70
N LEU A 114 4.82 16.77 -1.13
CA LEU A 114 4.68 18.00 -0.34
C LEU A 114 4.78 19.23 -1.25
N PRO A 115 4.06 20.31 -0.95
CA PRO A 115 4.28 21.58 -1.64
C PRO A 115 5.75 22.02 -1.53
N GLY A 116 6.33 22.44 -2.66
CA GLY A 116 7.73 22.86 -2.70
C GLY A 116 8.77 21.74 -2.75
N ALA A 117 8.34 20.47 -2.85
CA ALA A 117 9.26 19.32 -2.98
C ALA A 117 9.86 19.18 -4.39
N ASP A 118 9.17 19.70 -5.41
CA ASP A 118 9.58 19.52 -6.80
C ASP A 118 10.93 20.19 -7.09
N GLY A 119 11.90 19.37 -7.51
CA GLY A 119 13.27 19.83 -7.84
C GLY A 119 14.17 20.10 -6.63
N LEU A 120 13.70 19.86 -5.40
CA LEU A 120 14.48 20.02 -4.18
C LEU A 120 15.16 18.69 -3.82
N ALA A 121 16.46 18.56 -4.04
CA ALA A 121 17.22 17.36 -3.69
C ALA A 121 17.14 17.07 -2.19
N GLY A 122 17.24 15.79 -1.80
CA GLY A 122 17.13 15.36 -0.41
C GLY A 122 15.69 15.22 0.11
N VAL A 123 14.68 15.46 -0.75
CA VAL A 123 13.27 15.23 -0.43
C VAL A 123 12.79 13.98 -1.19
N HIS A 124 12.33 12.98 -0.45
CA HIS A 124 11.97 11.67 -0.98
C HIS A 124 10.53 11.28 -0.63
N THR A 125 9.94 10.51 -1.51
CA THR A 125 8.83 9.60 -1.19
C THR A 125 9.35 8.17 -1.26
N LEU A 126 8.59 7.20 -0.81
CA LEU A 126 8.98 5.79 -0.89
C LEU A 126 7.82 4.95 -1.42
N ARG A 127 7.93 4.52 -2.66
CA ARG A 127 6.95 3.63 -3.31
C ARG A 127 7.60 2.64 -4.28
N THR A 128 8.55 3.09 -5.08
CA THR A 128 9.22 2.31 -6.13
C THR A 128 10.59 1.83 -5.68
N LEU A 129 11.15 0.87 -6.42
CA LEU A 129 12.53 0.44 -6.21
C LEU A 129 13.52 1.58 -6.44
N ASP A 130 13.26 2.42 -7.45
CA ASP A 130 14.11 3.58 -7.75
C ASP A 130 14.05 4.61 -6.62
N ASP A 131 12.87 4.85 -6.01
CA ASP A 131 12.76 5.69 -4.81
C ASP A 131 13.60 5.14 -3.66
N ALA A 132 13.52 3.82 -3.43
CA ALA A 132 14.24 3.17 -2.34
C ALA A 132 15.76 3.21 -2.56
N LEU A 133 16.22 3.03 -3.80
CA LEU A 133 17.63 3.15 -4.17
C LEU A 133 18.14 4.57 -3.94
N ALA A 134 17.39 5.59 -4.38
CA ALA A 134 17.75 6.99 -4.20
C ALA A 134 17.79 7.37 -2.71
N LEU A 135 16.76 7.02 -1.94
CA LEU A 135 16.71 7.26 -0.50
C LEU A 135 17.86 6.55 0.23
N ARG A 136 18.08 5.27 -0.07
CA ARG A 136 19.17 4.49 0.53
C ARG A 136 20.55 5.12 0.30
N ALA A 137 20.81 5.59 -0.91
CA ALA A 137 22.08 6.23 -1.23
C ALA A 137 22.32 7.46 -0.33
N GLU A 138 21.30 8.27 -0.09
CA GLU A 138 21.42 9.45 0.77
C GLU A 138 21.50 9.10 2.27
N LEU A 139 20.76 8.07 2.73
CA LEU A 139 20.84 7.63 4.13
C LEU A 139 22.21 7.03 4.50
N LEU A 140 22.94 6.49 3.53
CA LEU A 140 24.27 5.88 3.72
C LEU A 140 25.41 6.88 3.44
N ASP A 141 25.13 8.09 2.96
CA ASP A 141 26.13 9.12 2.74
C ASP A 141 26.37 9.95 4.01
N GLY A 142 27.30 9.51 4.82
CA GLY A 142 27.65 10.16 6.09
C GLY A 142 26.64 9.88 7.20
N LEU A 143 26.25 10.92 7.94
CA LEU A 143 25.29 10.87 9.05
C LEU A 143 24.22 11.97 8.86
N PRO A 144 23.36 11.87 7.84
CA PRO A 144 22.35 12.88 7.58
C PRO A 144 21.32 12.95 8.71
N ARG A 145 20.84 14.18 8.99
CA ARG A 145 19.65 14.39 9.83
C ARG A 145 18.42 14.11 9.02
N VAL A 146 17.61 13.17 9.48
CA VAL A 146 16.42 12.70 8.78
C VAL A 146 15.16 13.28 9.43
N VAL A 147 14.31 13.92 8.64
CA VAL A 147 12.96 14.29 9.04
C VAL A 147 11.96 13.46 8.25
N VAL A 148 11.14 12.67 8.95
CA VAL A 148 10.04 11.90 8.37
C VAL A 148 8.74 12.67 8.60
N ILE A 149 8.01 12.96 7.53
CA ILE A 149 6.75 13.68 7.56
C ILE A 149 5.61 12.69 7.34
N GLY A 150 4.79 12.49 8.38
CA GLY A 150 3.74 11.49 8.48
C GLY A 150 4.17 10.27 9.30
N ALA A 151 3.50 10.04 10.43
CA ALA A 151 3.70 8.90 11.33
C ALA A 151 2.76 7.71 11.01
N GLY A 152 2.43 7.53 9.73
CA GLY A 152 1.79 6.30 9.23
C GLY A 152 2.76 5.12 9.23
N PHE A 153 2.29 3.91 8.90
CA PHE A 153 3.12 2.70 8.92
C PHE A 153 4.41 2.81 8.11
N ILE A 154 4.35 3.34 6.88
CA ILE A 154 5.55 3.48 6.03
C ILE A 154 6.54 4.50 6.62
N GLY A 155 6.04 5.67 7.08
CA GLY A 155 6.89 6.66 7.73
C GLY A 155 7.56 6.11 8.99
N ALA A 156 6.82 5.37 9.81
CA ALA A 156 7.35 4.74 11.02
C ALA A 156 8.40 3.64 10.70
N GLU A 157 8.20 2.86 9.64
CA GLU A 157 9.19 1.87 9.17
C GLU A 157 10.48 2.54 8.68
N VAL A 158 10.36 3.63 7.90
CA VAL A 158 11.52 4.43 7.46
C VAL A 158 12.25 5.03 8.65
N ALA A 159 11.52 5.62 9.61
CA ALA A 159 12.11 6.17 10.84
C ALA A 159 12.86 5.11 11.65
N SER A 160 12.24 3.93 11.81
CA SER A 160 12.86 2.76 12.45
C SER A 160 14.13 2.31 11.74
N THR A 161 14.11 2.26 10.41
CA THR A 161 15.27 1.85 9.59
C THR A 161 16.40 2.89 9.68
N ALA A 162 16.09 4.17 9.54
CA ALA A 162 17.06 5.26 9.66
C ALA A 162 17.69 5.32 11.06
N HIS A 163 16.88 5.15 12.12
CA HIS A 163 17.38 5.03 13.49
C HIS A 163 18.35 3.83 13.64
N ARG A 164 18.01 2.69 13.07
CA ARG A 164 18.88 1.48 13.10
C ARG A 164 20.20 1.67 12.35
N LEU A 165 20.23 2.55 11.35
CA LEU A 165 21.47 2.99 10.67
C LEU A 165 22.30 3.97 11.52
N GLY A 166 21.83 4.34 12.73
CA GLY A 166 22.52 5.25 13.63
C GLY A 166 22.28 6.73 13.32
N LEU A 167 21.25 7.05 12.51
CA LEU A 167 20.97 8.42 12.10
C LEU A 167 20.10 9.14 13.14
N HIS A 168 20.22 10.47 13.18
CA HIS A 168 19.31 11.32 13.94
C HIS A 168 17.99 11.48 13.19
N VAL A 169 16.89 11.05 13.80
CA VAL A 169 15.56 11.02 13.18
C VAL A 169 14.57 11.82 14.01
N THR A 170 13.80 12.70 13.35
CA THR A 170 12.61 13.33 13.89
C THR A 170 11.40 12.97 13.01
N VAL A 171 10.31 12.54 13.63
CA VAL A 171 9.04 12.24 12.94
C VAL A 171 8.04 13.37 13.24
N VAL A 172 7.40 13.89 12.19
CA VAL A 172 6.39 14.97 12.29
C VAL A 172 5.04 14.43 11.84
N GLU A 173 4.01 14.56 12.69
CA GLU A 173 2.64 14.13 12.40
C GLU A 173 1.65 15.28 12.62
N ALA A 174 0.85 15.57 11.61
CA ALA A 174 -0.14 16.63 11.66
C ALA A 174 -1.30 16.33 12.61
N LEU A 175 -1.66 15.06 12.77
CA LEU A 175 -2.72 14.63 13.67
C LEU A 175 -2.21 14.57 15.12
N PRO A 176 -3.08 14.80 16.11
CA PRO A 176 -2.72 14.66 17.52
C PRO A 176 -2.31 13.23 17.88
N VAL A 177 -2.94 12.23 17.25
CA VAL A 177 -2.69 10.81 17.48
C VAL A 177 -2.35 10.14 16.14
N PRO A 178 -1.12 9.60 16.01
CA PRO A 178 -0.78 8.79 14.84
C PRO A 178 -1.61 7.52 14.76
N LEU A 179 -1.84 7.02 13.54
CA LEU A 179 -2.54 5.74 13.30
C LEU A 179 -3.97 5.68 13.87
N GLU A 180 -4.56 6.78 14.33
CA GLU A 180 -5.90 6.82 14.94
C GLU A 180 -6.97 6.18 14.04
N ARG A 181 -6.88 6.42 12.73
CA ARG A 181 -7.84 5.87 11.75
C ARG A 181 -7.75 4.36 11.61
N GLN A 182 -6.57 3.78 11.84
CA GLN A 182 -6.30 2.35 11.66
C GLN A 182 -6.43 1.56 12.95
N LEU A 183 -6.06 2.16 14.09
CA LEU A 183 -5.92 1.47 15.37
C LEU A 183 -6.79 2.06 16.49
N GLY A 184 -7.49 3.17 16.25
CA GLY A 184 -8.12 3.95 17.31
C GLY A 184 -7.11 4.76 18.12
N GLY A 185 -7.59 5.70 18.94
CA GLY A 185 -6.73 6.64 19.66
C GLY A 185 -5.77 5.96 20.64
N GLU A 186 -6.28 5.04 21.46
CA GLU A 186 -5.49 4.36 22.49
C GLU A 186 -4.33 3.52 21.90
N MET A 187 -4.64 2.59 21.01
CA MET A 187 -3.62 1.73 20.42
C MET A 187 -2.75 2.46 19.40
N GLY A 188 -3.27 3.53 18.79
CA GLY A 188 -2.47 4.45 17.96
C GLY A 188 -1.34 5.07 18.77
N MET A 189 -1.64 5.56 19.99
CA MET A 189 -0.61 6.08 20.91
C MET A 189 0.37 5.02 21.37
N VAL A 190 -0.14 3.83 21.73
CA VAL A 190 0.70 2.68 22.16
C VAL A 190 1.69 2.28 21.06
N VAL A 191 1.26 2.16 19.82
CA VAL A 191 2.15 1.80 18.70
C VAL A 191 3.12 2.94 18.40
N SER A 192 2.66 4.19 18.43
CA SER A 192 3.51 5.35 18.14
C SER A 192 4.56 5.61 19.21
N SER A 193 4.35 5.17 20.46
CA SER A 193 5.34 5.28 21.53
C SER A 193 6.60 4.43 21.28
N LEU A 194 6.58 3.50 20.31
CA LEU A 194 7.79 2.82 19.84
C LEU A 194 8.88 3.79 19.36
N HIS A 195 8.51 4.97 18.85
CA HIS A 195 9.47 6.02 18.50
C HIS A 195 10.23 6.51 19.74
N SER A 196 9.49 6.93 20.77
CA SER A 196 10.09 7.44 22.00
C SER A 196 10.82 6.36 22.81
N ASP A 197 10.36 5.10 22.79
CA ASP A 197 11.05 3.97 23.41
C ASP A 197 12.47 3.78 22.86
N HIS A 198 12.73 4.25 21.63
CA HIS A 198 14.01 4.18 20.94
C HIS A 198 14.72 5.55 20.81
N GLY A 199 14.22 6.58 21.49
CA GLY A 199 14.84 7.92 21.47
C GLY A 199 14.65 8.67 20.16
N VAL A 200 13.71 8.26 19.31
CA VAL A 200 13.30 9.01 18.12
C VAL A 200 12.25 10.04 18.52
N GLU A 201 12.49 11.29 18.19
CA GLU A 201 11.57 12.38 18.47
C GLU A 201 10.32 12.30 17.59
N LEU A 202 9.14 12.27 18.23
CA LEU A 202 7.84 12.28 17.55
C LEU A 202 7.09 13.56 17.89
N LEU A 203 6.82 14.40 16.91
CA LEU A 203 6.11 15.67 17.03
C LEU A 203 4.71 15.53 16.43
N CYS A 204 3.70 15.38 17.29
CA CYS A 204 2.29 15.27 16.90
C CYS A 204 1.55 16.61 16.99
N GLY A 205 0.43 16.74 16.28
CA GLY A 205 -0.45 17.90 16.29
C GLY A 205 0.13 19.13 15.58
N THR A 206 1.19 18.96 14.80
CA THR A 206 1.79 20.03 14.01
C THR A 206 2.11 19.56 12.61
N GLY A 207 1.66 20.33 11.61
CA GLY A 207 1.96 20.07 10.20
C GLY A 207 3.24 20.75 9.74
N VAL A 208 3.64 20.44 8.52
CA VAL A 208 4.73 21.14 7.82
C VAL A 208 4.16 22.33 7.07
N ALA A 209 4.75 23.51 7.30
CA ALA A 209 4.41 24.74 6.59
C ALA A 209 5.26 24.92 5.32
N GLU A 210 6.57 24.56 5.38
CA GLU A 210 7.51 24.84 4.30
C GLU A 210 8.72 23.89 4.35
N LEU A 211 9.22 23.49 3.19
CA LEU A 211 10.54 22.90 3.03
C LEU A 211 11.56 24.01 2.77
N LEU A 212 12.66 24.02 3.51
CA LEU A 212 13.70 25.03 3.42
C LEU A 212 14.87 24.55 2.58
N GLY A 213 15.37 25.43 1.72
CA GLY A 213 16.51 25.16 0.84
C GLY A 213 16.29 25.75 -0.55
N GLU A 214 17.34 25.86 -1.37
CA GLU A 214 17.24 26.37 -2.74
C GLU A 214 17.32 25.23 -3.77
N SER A 215 18.39 24.46 -3.78
CA SER A 215 18.60 23.29 -4.66
C SER A 215 18.53 21.98 -3.89
N ARG A 216 18.78 22.01 -2.59
CA ARG A 216 18.73 20.87 -1.67
C ARG A 216 18.06 21.28 -0.38
N VAL A 217 17.32 20.37 0.24
CA VAL A 217 16.70 20.60 1.54
C VAL A 217 17.76 20.86 2.61
N THR A 218 17.50 21.85 3.47
CA THR A 218 18.35 22.19 4.63
C THR A 218 17.57 22.15 5.93
N GLY A 219 16.24 22.06 5.84
CA GLY A 219 15.34 22.00 7.00
C GLY A 219 13.88 21.98 6.63
N VAL A 220 13.07 21.84 7.66
CA VAL A 220 11.61 21.84 7.59
C VAL A 220 11.07 22.86 8.57
N ARG A 221 10.23 23.80 8.11
CA ARG A 221 9.47 24.72 8.96
C ARG A 221 8.13 24.10 9.30
N LEU A 222 7.84 23.98 10.57
CA LEU A 222 6.57 23.50 11.09
C LEU A 222 5.52 24.64 11.13
N ALA A 223 4.24 24.26 11.21
CA ALA A 223 3.13 25.22 11.28
C ALA A 223 3.14 26.08 12.55
N ASP A 224 3.78 25.62 13.63
CA ASP A 224 3.97 26.36 14.87
C ASP A 224 5.20 27.30 14.86
N GLY A 225 5.92 27.37 13.73
CA GLY A 225 7.06 28.24 13.50
C GLY A 225 8.42 27.61 13.84
N ARG A 226 8.48 26.45 14.49
CA ARG A 226 9.74 25.73 14.73
C ARG A 226 10.41 25.36 13.41
N VAL A 227 11.73 25.35 13.40
CA VAL A 227 12.53 24.90 12.27
C VAL A 227 13.35 23.68 12.67
N LEU A 228 13.16 22.59 11.96
CA LEU A 228 13.93 21.36 12.11
C LEU A 228 15.02 21.34 11.05
N PRO A 229 16.31 21.31 11.40
CA PRO A 229 17.37 21.09 10.44
C PRO A 229 17.25 19.68 9.83
N ALA A 230 17.34 19.57 8.51
CA ALA A 230 17.22 18.30 7.80
C ALA A 230 18.15 18.27 6.58
N ASP A 231 18.83 17.16 6.41
CA ASP A 231 19.65 16.86 5.23
C ASP A 231 18.89 15.93 4.29
N VAL A 232 17.98 15.09 4.87
CA VAL A 232 17.06 14.20 4.16
C VAL A 232 15.65 14.34 4.74
N VAL A 233 14.68 14.49 3.88
CA VAL A 233 13.25 14.52 4.22
C VAL A 233 12.53 13.38 3.52
N VAL A 234 11.74 12.60 4.26
CA VAL A 234 10.90 11.53 3.70
C VAL A 234 9.44 11.86 3.92
N ALA A 235 8.67 12.01 2.82
CA ALA A 235 7.25 12.32 2.85
C ALA A 235 6.40 11.04 2.81
N GLY A 236 5.76 10.72 3.94
CA GLY A 236 4.81 9.61 4.12
C GLY A 236 3.38 10.09 4.38
N VAL A 237 2.90 11.07 3.59
CA VAL A 237 1.62 11.77 3.80
C VAL A 237 0.42 11.18 3.06
N GLY A 238 0.49 9.89 2.78
CA GLY A 238 -0.56 9.14 2.09
C GLY A 238 -0.35 9.01 0.59
N VAL A 239 -1.31 8.39 -0.08
CA VAL A 239 -1.24 8.06 -1.51
C VAL A 239 -2.47 8.57 -2.27
N ARG A 240 -2.37 8.58 -3.59
CA ARG A 240 -3.44 8.87 -4.54
C ARG A 240 -3.55 7.70 -5.52
N PRO A 241 -4.75 7.14 -5.75
CA PRO A 241 -4.95 6.07 -6.73
C PRO A 241 -4.64 6.56 -8.15
N ASN A 242 -4.01 5.70 -8.96
CA ASN A 242 -3.57 6.02 -10.32
C ASN A 242 -4.71 5.78 -11.31
N THR A 243 -5.62 6.74 -11.44
CA THR A 243 -6.86 6.65 -12.22
C THR A 243 -6.94 7.63 -13.39
N ASP A 244 -6.02 8.59 -13.52
CA ASP A 244 -6.09 9.69 -14.49
C ASP A 244 -6.25 9.21 -15.94
N TRP A 245 -5.62 8.08 -16.30
CA TRP A 245 -5.67 7.47 -17.62
C TRP A 245 -7.03 6.85 -17.99
N LEU A 246 -7.94 6.73 -17.01
CA LEU A 246 -9.30 6.24 -17.20
C LEU A 246 -10.30 7.34 -17.56
N ALA A 247 -9.85 8.60 -17.61
CA ALA A 247 -10.73 9.72 -17.97
C ALA A 247 -11.39 9.51 -19.32
N GLY A 248 -12.73 9.63 -19.37
CA GLY A 248 -13.53 9.44 -20.59
C GLY A 248 -13.74 7.98 -21.00
N SER A 249 -13.28 6.98 -20.24
CA SER A 249 -13.49 5.55 -20.52
C SER A 249 -14.89 5.03 -20.12
N GLY A 250 -15.65 5.79 -19.34
CA GLY A 250 -16.89 5.32 -18.71
C GLY A 250 -16.69 4.57 -17.38
N VAL A 251 -15.44 4.29 -16.99
CA VAL A 251 -15.12 3.73 -15.67
C VAL A 251 -15.37 4.78 -14.60
N GLN A 252 -16.18 4.45 -13.60
CA GLN A 252 -16.46 5.35 -12.48
C GLN A 252 -15.26 5.41 -11.54
N VAL A 253 -14.84 6.64 -11.20
CA VAL A 253 -13.73 6.93 -10.28
C VAL A 253 -14.23 7.78 -9.13
N ASP A 254 -14.01 7.31 -7.88
CA ASP A 254 -14.27 8.04 -6.64
C ASP A 254 -13.29 7.52 -5.59
N ASP A 255 -12.21 8.26 -5.32
CA ASP A 255 -11.05 7.80 -4.51
C ASP A 255 -10.61 6.37 -4.88
N GLY A 256 -10.43 6.11 -6.17
CA GLY A 256 -10.14 4.81 -6.77
C GLY A 256 -11.19 4.40 -7.80
N VAL A 257 -10.99 3.26 -8.43
CA VAL A 257 -11.94 2.68 -9.39
C VAL A 257 -13.09 2.04 -8.63
N VAL A 258 -14.31 2.54 -8.82
CA VAL A 258 -15.51 1.99 -8.17
C VAL A 258 -15.84 0.65 -8.81
N CYS A 259 -15.88 -0.39 -7.99
CA CYS A 259 -16.18 -1.76 -8.41
C CYS A 259 -17.33 -2.36 -7.62
N ASP A 260 -17.93 -3.39 -8.16
CA ASP A 260 -18.78 -4.31 -7.39
C ASP A 260 -17.93 -5.32 -6.56
N SER A 261 -18.61 -6.22 -5.85
CA SER A 261 -17.94 -7.25 -5.03
C SER A 261 -17.10 -8.24 -5.83
N GLY A 262 -17.33 -8.35 -7.12
CA GLY A 262 -16.58 -9.18 -8.07
C GLY A 262 -15.43 -8.45 -8.75
N CYS A 263 -15.07 -7.24 -8.29
CA CYS A 263 -14.06 -6.37 -8.89
C CYS A 263 -14.43 -5.84 -10.29
N SER A 264 -15.69 -5.94 -10.75
CA SER A 264 -16.16 -5.37 -12.01
C SER A 264 -16.36 -3.86 -11.87
N THR A 265 -15.93 -3.11 -12.90
CA THR A 265 -16.07 -1.64 -12.93
C THR A 265 -17.42 -1.17 -13.48
N GLY A 266 -18.31 -2.10 -13.85
CA GLY A 266 -19.54 -1.80 -14.59
C GLY A 266 -19.33 -1.56 -16.09
N VAL A 267 -18.09 -1.37 -16.56
CA VAL A 267 -17.75 -1.34 -17.98
C VAL A 267 -17.45 -2.78 -18.44
N PRO A 268 -18.16 -3.31 -19.45
CA PRO A 268 -17.97 -4.68 -19.89
C PRO A 268 -16.51 -4.99 -20.25
N GLY A 269 -15.99 -6.10 -19.72
CA GLY A 269 -14.63 -6.52 -19.96
C GLY A 269 -13.55 -5.72 -19.19
N VAL A 270 -13.94 -4.89 -18.21
CA VAL A 270 -12.98 -4.12 -17.38
C VAL A 270 -13.16 -4.44 -15.90
N VAL A 271 -12.09 -4.90 -15.27
CA VAL A 271 -12.02 -5.16 -13.82
C VAL A 271 -10.89 -4.34 -13.19
N ALA A 272 -10.94 -4.11 -11.86
CA ALA A 272 -9.85 -3.44 -11.15
C ALA A 272 -9.44 -4.21 -9.90
N VAL A 273 -8.14 -4.16 -9.56
CA VAL A 273 -7.53 -4.92 -8.46
C VAL A 273 -6.45 -4.13 -7.71
N GLY A 274 -6.25 -4.43 -6.44
CA GLY A 274 -5.23 -3.85 -5.58
C GLY A 274 -5.55 -2.42 -5.14
N ASP A 275 -4.52 -1.61 -4.86
CA ASP A 275 -4.65 -0.30 -4.22
C ASP A 275 -5.48 0.72 -5.03
N VAL A 276 -5.71 0.50 -6.33
CA VAL A 276 -6.54 1.34 -7.17
C VAL A 276 -8.02 1.01 -7.06
N ALA A 277 -8.38 -0.23 -6.65
CA ALA A 277 -9.74 -0.73 -6.62
C ALA A 277 -10.49 -0.33 -5.35
N ARG A 278 -11.68 0.22 -5.49
CA ARG A 278 -12.59 0.56 -4.40
C ARG A 278 -13.82 -0.34 -4.48
N CYS A 279 -13.78 -1.44 -3.73
CA CYS A 279 -14.80 -2.47 -3.74
C CYS A 279 -15.62 -2.45 -2.45
N PRO A 280 -16.90 -2.92 -2.46
CA PRO A 280 -17.62 -3.24 -1.24
C PRO A 280 -16.86 -4.36 -0.52
N HIS A 281 -16.59 -4.14 0.76
CA HIS A 281 -15.84 -5.12 1.56
C HIS A 281 -16.69 -5.64 2.72
N PRO A 282 -16.84 -6.96 2.87
CA PRO A 282 -17.74 -7.55 3.88
C PRO A 282 -17.43 -7.12 5.31
N PHE A 283 -16.16 -6.95 5.65
CA PHE A 283 -15.71 -6.56 7.00
C PHE A 283 -15.85 -5.06 7.29
N THR A 284 -15.86 -4.21 6.27
CA THR A 284 -16.05 -2.75 6.47
C THR A 284 -17.50 -2.32 6.33
N GLY A 285 -18.35 -3.17 5.75
CA GLY A 285 -19.76 -2.87 5.44
C GLY A 285 -19.97 -1.75 4.40
N ARG A 286 -18.88 -1.31 3.74
CA ARG A 286 -18.90 -0.18 2.78
C ARG A 286 -17.89 -0.38 1.66
N HIS A 287 -17.98 0.45 0.62
CA HIS A 287 -16.92 0.56 -0.38
C HIS A 287 -15.65 1.11 0.26
N ALA A 288 -14.55 0.40 0.09
CA ALA A 288 -13.25 0.78 0.62
C ALA A 288 -12.13 0.43 -0.36
N ARG A 289 -11.08 1.24 -0.39
CA ARG A 289 -9.77 0.89 -0.94
C ARG A 289 -8.96 0.27 0.20
N ILE A 290 -8.49 -0.95 0.01
CA ILE A 290 -7.68 -1.67 0.98
C ILE A 290 -6.29 -1.86 0.37
N GLU A 291 -5.35 -1.03 0.82
CA GLU A 291 -3.98 -0.96 0.32
C GLU A 291 -3.08 -2.02 0.99
N HIS A 292 -3.56 -3.26 1.01
CA HIS A 292 -2.88 -4.36 1.67
C HIS A 292 -2.40 -5.41 0.66
N TRP A 293 -1.23 -5.97 0.93
CA TRP A 293 -0.62 -7.03 0.14
C TRP A 293 -1.58 -8.21 -0.09
N SER A 294 -2.22 -8.70 0.97
CA SER A 294 -3.17 -9.81 0.91
C SER A 294 -4.40 -9.46 0.07
N ASN A 295 -4.92 -8.23 0.17
CA ASN A 295 -6.07 -7.79 -0.62
C ASN A 295 -5.76 -7.80 -2.13
N ALA A 296 -4.57 -7.36 -2.53
CA ALA A 296 -4.15 -7.36 -3.92
C ALA A 296 -4.13 -8.78 -4.52
N THR A 297 -3.68 -9.78 -3.76
CA THR A 297 -3.62 -11.18 -4.19
C THR A 297 -4.99 -11.87 -4.21
N GLU A 298 -5.87 -11.53 -3.28
CA GLU A 298 -7.23 -12.09 -3.21
C GLU A 298 -8.16 -11.51 -4.25
N GLN A 299 -8.15 -10.19 -4.43
CA GLN A 299 -8.91 -9.52 -5.49
C GLN A 299 -8.50 -10.01 -6.88
N ALA A 300 -7.23 -10.33 -7.10
CA ALA A 300 -6.74 -10.85 -8.37
C ALA A 300 -7.48 -12.13 -8.80
N LYS A 301 -7.73 -13.05 -7.86
CA LYS A 301 -8.48 -14.30 -8.13
C LYS A 301 -9.94 -14.02 -8.46
N THR A 302 -10.57 -13.13 -7.69
CA THR A 302 -11.96 -12.72 -7.90
C THR A 302 -12.12 -12.02 -9.26
N ALA A 303 -11.25 -11.08 -9.57
CA ALA A 303 -11.28 -10.33 -10.82
C ALA A 303 -11.03 -11.22 -12.05
N ALA A 304 -10.10 -12.17 -11.96
CA ALA A 304 -9.86 -13.12 -13.05
C ALA A 304 -11.12 -13.92 -13.40
N ARG A 305 -11.81 -14.48 -12.40
CA ARG A 305 -13.07 -15.20 -12.60
C ARG A 305 -14.16 -14.30 -13.18
N THR A 306 -14.34 -13.11 -12.62
CA THR A 306 -15.31 -12.13 -13.13
C THR A 306 -15.03 -11.78 -14.58
N LEU A 307 -13.78 -11.52 -14.93
CA LEU A 307 -13.39 -11.15 -16.29
C LEU A 307 -13.65 -12.28 -17.29
N LEU A 308 -13.31 -13.53 -16.93
CA LEU A 308 -13.45 -14.68 -17.82
C LEU A 308 -14.92 -15.11 -17.98
N THR A 309 -15.72 -15.05 -16.94
CA THR A 309 -17.12 -15.50 -16.98
C THR A 309 -18.10 -14.38 -17.39
N GLY A 310 -17.72 -13.12 -17.25
CA GLY A 310 -18.61 -11.98 -17.42
C GLY A 310 -19.65 -11.83 -16.30
N VAL A 311 -19.54 -12.61 -15.22
CA VAL A 311 -20.43 -12.58 -14.05
C VAL A 311 -19.62 -12.26 -12.82
N PRO A 312 -20.08 -11.31 -11.96
CA PRO A 312 -19.36 -10.98 -10.73
C PRO A 312 -19.12 -12.21 -9.85
N ALA A 313 -17.87 -12.53 -9.58
CA ALA A 313 -17.50 -13.59 -8.64
C ALA A 313 -17.73 -13.11 -7.20
N PRO A 314 -17.99 -14.01 -6.23
CA PRO A 314 -18.17 -13.62 -4.84
C PRO A 314 -16.90 -12.97 -4.27
N ALA A 315 -17.10 -11.94 -3.42
CA ALA A 315 -16.00 -11.31 -2.68
C ALA A 315 -15.30 -12.31 -1.74
N PRO A 316 -13.99 -12.15 -1.52
CA PRO A 316 -13.30 -12.91 -0.50
C PRO A 316 -13.90 -12.64 0.89
N LEU A 317 -14.11 -13.69 1.68
CA LEU A 317 -14.59 -13.61 3.06
C LEU A 317 -13.43 -13.64 4.08
N THR A 318 -12.28 -13.12 3.71
CA THR A 318 -11.12 -13.01 4.59
C THR A 318 -11.04 -11.62 5.21
N PRO A 319 -10.75 -11.52 6.53
CA PRO A 319 -10.53 -10.21 7.16
C PRO A 319 -9.37 -9.47 6.48
N PRO A 320 -9.48 -8.16 6.22
CA PRO A 320 -8.34 -7.36 5.79
C PRO A 320 -7.17 -7.61 6.73
N TYR A 321 -5.99 -7.84 6.17
CA TYR A 321 -4.80 -8.14 6.94
C TYR A 321 -3.61 -7.35 6.44
N PHE A 322 -2.90 -6.72 7.36
CA PHE A 322 -1.61 -6.13 7.10
C PHE A 322 -0.65 -6.30 8.29
N TRP A 323 0.60 -6.01 8.06
CA TRP A 323 1.63 -6.00 9.09
C TRP A 323 2.58 -4.82 8.90
N SER A 324 3.29 -4.48 9.96
CA SER A 324 4.39 -3.54 9.94
C SER A 324 5.49 -4.03 10.88
N ASP A 325 6.74 -3.84 10.50
CA ASP A 325 7.88 -4.16 11.34
C ASP A 325 8.60 -2.84 11.68
N GLN A 326 8.60 -2.47 12.95
CA GLN A 326 9.16 -1.23 13.46
C GLN A 326 9.96 -1.54 14.73
N TYR A 327 11.21 -1.07 14.82
CA TYR A 327 12.05 -1.23 16.01
C TYR A 327 12.10 -2.66 16.55
N GLN A 328 12.14 -3.66 15.66
CA GLN A 328 12.10 -5.10 15.97
C GLN A 328 10.77 -5.60 16.57
N VAL A 329 9.73 -4.77 16.56
CA VAL A 329 8.38 -5.15 16.93
C VAL A 329 7.59 -5.48 15.66
N ARG A 330 7.05 -6.70 15.62
CA ARG A 330 6.11 -7.13 14.58
C ARG A 330 4.70 -6.75 14.97
N ILE A 331 4.13 -5.78 14.25
CA ILE A 331 2.75 -5.32 14.39
C ILE A 331 1.90 -6.06 13.37
N GLN A 332 0.82 -6.70 13.79
CA GLN A 332 -0.11 -7.39 12.90
C GLN A 332 -1.53 -6.93 13.20
N VAL A 333 -2.28 -6.61 12.14
CA VAL A 333 -3.69 -6.17 12.24
C VAL A 333 -4.55 -6.99 11.30
N ALA A 334 -5.69 -7.47 11.80
CA ALA A 334 -6.72 -8.11 10.99
C ALA A 334 -8.09 -7.54 11.31
N GLY A 335 -8.97 -7.47 10.31
CA GLY A 335 -10.30 -6.87 10.44
C GLY A 335 -10.32 -5.38 10.19
N HIS A 336 -11.35 -4.71 10.69
CA HIS A 336 -11.52 -3.27 10.55
C HIS A 336 -11.91 -2.66 11.88
N VAL A 337 -11.11 -1.72 12.36
CA VAL A 337 -11.43 -0.97 13.58
C VAL A 337 -12.55 0.01 13.27
N ALA A 338 -13.77 -0.35 13.66
CA ALA A 338 -14.94 0.50 13.46
C ALA A 338 -14.89 1.72 14.41
N PRO A 339 -15.49 2.85 14.05
CA PRO A 339 -15.66 3.97 14.99
C PRO A 339 -16.36 3.51 16.26
N GLY A 340 -15.79 3.84 17.43
CA GLY A 340 -16.31 3.44 18.74
C GLY A 340 -15.98 1.99 19.14
N ALA A 341 -15.22 1.24 18.35
CA ALA A 341 -14.70 -0.05 18.78
C ALA A 341 -13.60 0.14 19.82
N GLU A 342 -13.73 -0.55 20.96
CA GLU A 342 -12.78 -0.48 22.07
C GLU A 342 -11.81 -1.67 22.03
N PRO A 343 -10.50 -1.46 22.27
CA PRO A 343 -9.53 -2.53 22.37
C PRO A 343 -9.58 -3.19 23.76
N GLU A 344 -9.63 -4.50 23.79
CA GLU A 344 -9.48 -5.33 25.00
C GLU A 344 -8.17 -6.11 24.89
N ILE A 345 -7.24 -5.92 25.84
CA ILE A 345 -6.02 -6.72 25.91
C ILE A 345 -6.39 -8.12 26.39
N VAL A 346 -6.26 -9.10 25.52
CA VAL A 346 -6.65 -10.50 25.81
C VAL A 346 -5.45 -11.40 26.09
N GLU A 347 -4.24 -10.93 25.80
CA GLU A 347 -3.00 -11.66 26.05
C GLU A 347 -1.81 -10.68 26.13
N GLY A 348 -0.89 -10.95 27.05
CA GLY A 348 0.36 -10.22 27.19
C GLY A 348 0.26 -8.90 27.93
N ASP A 349 1.22 -8.02 27.70
CA ASP A 349 1.34 -6.74 28.40
C ASP A 349 1.78 -5.62 27.45
N VAL A 350 1.07 -4.50 27.52
CA VAL A 350 1.30 -3.31 26.67
C VAL A 350 2.67 -2.69 26.90
N ASP A 351 3.12 -2.62 28.16
CA ASP A 351 4.40 -2.00 28.50
C ASP A 351 5.59 -2.79 27.96
N SER A 352 5.45 -4.11 27.88
CA SER A 352 6.46 -4.99 27.28
C SER A 352 6.47 -4.98 25.75
N ARG A 353 5.53 -4.28 25.11
CA ARG A 353 5.32 -4.30 23.63
C ARG A 353 5.09 -5.72 23.09
N THR A 354 4.51 -6.60 23.92
CA THR A 354 4.22 -8.00 23.58
C THR A 354 2.82 -8.34 24.05
N PHE A 355 1.83 -8.10 23.20
CA PHE A 355 0.41 -8.28 23.56
C PHE A 355 -0.47 -8.54 22.34
N THR A 356 -1.70 -8.97 22.59
CA THR A 356 -2.77 -9.06 21.59
C THR A 356 -4.03 -8.37 22.15
N ALA A 357 -4.58 -7.45 21.37
CA ALA A 357 -5.83 -6.76 21.61
C ALA A 357 -6.90 -7.21 20.62
N VAL A 358 -8.13 -7.37 21.11
CA VAL A 358 -9.33 -7.60 20.30
C VAL A 358 -10.21 -6.37 20.39
N TYR A 359 -10.54 -5.80 19.23
CA TYR A 359 -11.52 -4.72 19.16
C TYR A 359 -12.92 -5.30 19.09
N ARG A 360 -13.81 -4.77 19.93
CA ARG A 360 -15.22 -5.15 19.94
C ARG A 360 -16.09 -3.98 19.57
N HIS A 361 -17.08 -4.23 18.75
CA HIS A 361 -18.16 -3.30 18.45
C HIS A 361 -19.48 -3.99 18.80
N GLU A 362 -20.24 -3.42 19.76
CA GLU A 362 -21.47 -4.03 20.27
C GLU A 362 -21.27 -5.50 20.73
N GLY A 363 -20.13 -5.77 21.39
CA GLY A 363 -19.78 -7.12 21.88
C GLY A 363 -19.20 -8.08 20.83
N THR A 364 -19.28 -7.73 19.52
CA THR A 364 -18.79 -8.57 18.43
C THR A 364 -17.32 -8.25 18.12
N PRO A 365 -16.41 -9.25 17.98
CA PRO A 365 -15.04 -9.02 17.56
C PRO A 365 -15.00 -8.53 16.11
N VAL A 366 -14.43 -7.34 15.86
CA VAL A 366 -14.34 -6.70 14.52
C VAL A 366 -12.91 -6.56 14.03
N ALA A 367 -11.93 -6.48 14.94
CA ALA A 367 -10.52 -6.43 14.58
C ALA A 367 -9.63 -7.05 15.67
N VAL A 368 -8.42 -7.43 15.28
CA VAL A 368 -7.36 -7.92 16.18
C VAL A 368 -6.09 -7.16 15.85
N LEU A 369 -5.45 -6.60 16.88
CA LEU A 369 -4.11 -6.04 16.85
C LEU A 369 -3.19 -6.95 17.67
N SER A 370 -1.99 -7.21 17.16
CA SER A 370 -0.98 -7.96 17.93
C SER A 370 0.40 -7.35 17.73
N LEU A 371 1.13 -7.21 18.82
CA LEU A 371 2.55 -6.90 18.85
C LEU A 371 3.30 -8.15 19.34
N ASN A 372 4.17 -8.70 18.49
CA ASN A 372 5.04 -9.85 18.80
C ASN A 372 4.33 -11.15 19.28
N GLN A 373 3.02 -11.30 19.02
CA GLN A 373 2.20 -12.46 19.46
C GLN A 373 1.56 -13.22 18.27
N PRO A 374 2.31 -13.73 17.29
CA PRO A 374 1.75 -14.28 16.04
C PRO A 374 0.85 -15.50 16.26
N LYS A 375 1.07 -16.29 17.31
CA LYS A 375 0.23 -17.47 17.63
C LYS A 375 -1.18 -17.05 18.03
N PHE A 376 -1.29 -16.09 18.95
CA PHE A 376 -2.57 -15.55 19.43
C PHE A 376 -3.27 -14.78 18.31
N PHE A 377 -2.55 -13.95 17.57
CA PHE A 377 -3.06 -13.27 16.41
C PHE A 377 -3.71 -14.23 15.40
N ASN A 378 -3.00 -15.28 14.99
CA ASN A 378 -3.50 -16.25 14.00
C ASN A 378 -4.73 -17.04 14.51
N ARG A 379 -4.83 -17.28 15.80
CA ARG A 379 -6.02 -17.90 16.43
C ARG A 379 -7.21 -16.94 16.40
N LEU A 380 -7.01 -15.70 16.86
CA LEU A 380 -8.10 -14.75 17.08
C LEU A 380 -8.62 -14.14 15.78
N ARG A 381 -7.77 -13.91 14.77
CA ARG A 381 -8.26 -13.39 13.47
C ARG A 381 -9.29 -14.31 12.79
N ARG A 382 -9.29 -15.60 13.13
CA ARG A 382 -10.27 -16.57 12.61
C ARG A 382 -11.66 -16.44 13.27
N THR A 383 -11.76 -15.72 14.37
CA THR A 383 -13.03 -15.46 15.07
C THR A 383 -13.72 -14.18 14.58
N LEU A 384 -13.07 -13.42 13.70
CA LEU A 384 -13.63 -12.20 13.15
C LEU A 384 -14.79 -12.54 12.21
N ILE A 385 -15.89 -11.82 12.39
CA ILE A 385 -17.13 -12.02 11.62
C ILE A 385 -17.32 -10.81 10.70
N PRO A 386 -17.70 -11.03 9.43
CA PRO A 386 -18.02 -9.93 8.52
C PRO A 386 -19.16 -9.05 9.07
N ALA A 387 -19.06 -7.73 8.88
CA ALA A 387 -20.08 -6.77 9.32
C ALA A 387 -21.47 -7.10 8.75
N ALA A 388 -21.56 -7.63 7.53
CA ALA A 388 -22.80 -8.06 6.90
C ALA A 388 -23.45 -9.27 7.57
N ALA A 389 -22.72 -10.07 8.36
CA ALA A 389 -23.23 -11.24 9.09
C ALA A 389 -23.66 -10.90 10.52
N ALA A 390 -23.29 -9.72 11.03
CA ALA A 390 -23.64 -9.26 12.38
C ALA A 390 -25.05 -8.60 12.44
N VAL A 391 -25.75 -8.47 11.32
CA VAL A 391 -27.06 -7.80 11.19
C VAL A 391 -28.21 -8.81 10.98
N VAL A 392 -27.99 -10.13 11.26
CA VAL A 392 -29.07 -11.14 11.21
C VAL A 392 -29.44 -11.61 12.60
#